data_9a9733eed9baddeaa6a4f447a3598167
#
_entry.id   9a9733eed9baddeaa6a4f447a3598167
#
_cell.length_a   1.000
_cell.length_b   1.000
_cell.length_c   1.000
_cell.angle_alpha   90.00
_cell.angle_beta   90.00
_cell.angle_gamma   90.00
#
_symmetry.space_group_name_H-M   'P 1'
#
loop_
_entity.id
_entity.type
_entity.pdbx_description
1 polymer ?
#
loop_
_entity_poly.entity_id
_entity_poly.type
_entity_poly.pdbx_seq_one_letter_code
_entity_poly.pdbx_strand_id
1 'polypeptide(L)'
;MVLDVAQSKNKVWFDISGFTELADRFSDLYKDADKIAKECLTATHKNVTEKISKDIDRHTVTGETKKSLYREPVITKEGHDFYSVNVGFDIAEGGLASIFLMYGTPRMKPDRKFRSDLYGSKTKQENFEMQNKIFQKYVQQLGD
;
A
#
# COMPACT_ATOMS: atom_id res chain seq x y z
N MET A 1 -6.85 6.16 13.22
CA MET A 1 -6.52 5.39 12.01
C MET A 1 -5.01 5.40 11.82
N VAL A 2 -4.38 4.28 11.93
CA VAL A 2 -2.93 4.18 11.78
C VAL A 2 -2.64 3.40 10.51
N LEU A 3 -1.89 4.02 9.58
CA LEU A 3 -1.28 3.30 8.48
C LEU A 3 0.08 2.80 8.98
N ASP A 4 0.18 1.54 9.30
CA ASP A 4 1.45 0.91 9.62
C ASP A 4 1.98 0.18 8.39
N VAL A 5 3.22 0.51 8.00
CA VAL A 5 3.90 -0.18 6.90
C VAL A 5 4.71 -1.30 7.52
N ALA A 6 4.25 -2.53 7.37
CA ALA A 6 4.92 -3.69 7.93
C ALA A 6 6.35 -3.82 7.37
N GLN A 7 7.30 -3.94 8.27
CA GLN A 7 8.72 -3.93 7.95
C GLN A 7 9.21 -5.15 7.15
N SER A 8 8.46 -6.22 7.04
CA SER A 8 9.03 -7.49 6.61
C SER A 8 8.60 -8.04 5.25
N LYS A 9 7.57 -7.52 4.58
CA LYS A 9 7.05 -8.18 3.36
C LYS A 9 6.37 -7.26 2.35
N ASN A 10 6.76 -6.01 2.22
CA ASN A 10 6.12 -5.08 1.27
C ASN A 10 4.58 -5.05 1.40
N LYS A 11 4.07 -5.21 2.61
CA LYS A 11 2.64 -5.12 2.92
C LYS A 11 2.31 -3.73 3.43
N VAL A 12 1.23 -3.18 2.91
CA VAL A 12 0.59 -1.99 3.46
C VAL A 12 -0.60 -2.44 4.29
N TRP A 13 -0.66 -2.00 5.53
CA TRP A 13 -1.71 -2.35 6.48
C TRP A 13 -2.69 -1.20 6.61
N PHE A 14 -3.95 -1.53 6.67
CA PHE A 14 -5.02 -0.62 7.03
C PHE A 14 -5.77 -1.19 8.23
N ASP A 15 -5.55 -0.57 9.38
CA ASP A 15 -6.21 -0.94 10.62
C ASP A 15 -7.55 -0.19 10.71
N ILE A 16 -8.65 -0.90 10.75
CA ILE A 16 -10.00 -0.35 10.86
C ILE A 16 -10.55 -0.37 12.29
N SER A 17 -9.75 -0.71 13.29
CA SER A 17 -10.21 -0.73 14.68
C SER A 17 -10.75 0.63 15.14
N GLY A 18 -10.15 1.73 14.68
CA GLY A 18 -10.65 3.07 14.92
C GLY A 18 -12.03 3.35 14.29
N PHE A 19 -12.39 2.63 13.24
CA PHE A 19 -13.75 2.68 12.67
C PHE A 19 -14.77 1.97 13.55
N THR A 20 -14.36 0.94 14.30
CA THR A 20 -15.26 0.22 15.20
C THR A 20 -15.80 1.15 16.28
N GLU A 21 -14.97 2.02 16.84
CA GLU A 21 -15.40 3.03 17.79
C GLU A 21 -16.39 4.04 17.20
N LEU A 22 -16.12 4.48 15.97
CA LEU A 22 -17.03 5.35 15.23
C LEU A 22 -18.31 4.63 14.83
N ALA A 23 -18.25 3.34 14.56
CA ALA A 23 -19.39 2.51 14.15
C ALA A 23 -20.42 2.36 15.25
N ASP A 24 -20.02 2.37 16.52
CA ASP A 24 -20.96 2.41 17.66
C ASP A 24 -21.82 3.67 17.63
N ARG A 25 -21.33 4.70 16.96
CA ARG A 25 -22.05 5.98 16.78
C ARG A 25 -22.73 6.09 15.42
N PHE A 26 -22.22 5.39 14.41
CA PHE A 26 -22.64 5.46 13.01
C PHE A 26 -22.75 4.07 12.40
N SER A 27 -23.81 3.34 12.71
CA SER A 27 -23.99 1.94 12.28
C SER A 27 -23.92 1.74 10.76
N ASP A 28 -24.34 2.72 9.99
CA ASP A 28 -24.28 2.64 8.53
C ASP A 28 -22.84 2.75 8.00
N LEU A 29 -22.01 3.56 8.64
CA LEU A 29 -20.59 3.64 8.32
C LEU A 29 -19.89 2.30 8.61
N TYR A 30 -20.27 1.63 9.67
CA TYR A 30 -19.72 0.31 10.00
C TYR A 30 -20.08 -0.76 8.95
N LYS A 31 -21.30 -0.74 8.44
CA LYS A 31 -21.70 -1.64 7.34
C LYS A 31 -20.81 -1.48 6.10
N ASP A 32 -20.33 -0.27 5.85
CA ASP A 32 -19.45 0.04 4.73
C ASP A 32 -17.95 -0.10 5.06
N ALA A 33 -17.57 -0.46 6.29
CA ALA A 33 -16.17 -0.51 6.72
C ALA A 33 -15.30 -1.40 5.84
N ASP A 34 -15.78 -2.58 5.45
CA ASP A 34 -15.10 -3.49 4.53
C ASP A 34 -14.85 -2.84 3.16
N LYS A 35 -15.86 -2.17 2.64
CA LYS A 35 -15.80 -1.48 1.34
C LYS A 35 -14.84 -0.31 1.38
N ILE A 36 -14.91 0.50 2.45
CA ILE A 36 -14.01 1.64 2.67
C ILE A 36 -12.56 1.16 2.75
N ALA A 37 -12.28 0.13 3.55
CA ALA A 37 -10.94 -0.44 3.69
C ALA A 37 -10.39 -0.95 2.36
N LYS A 38 -11.19 -1.68 1.58
CA LYS A 38 -10.80 -2.17 0.26
C LYS A 38 -10.52 -1.04 -0.72
N GLU A 39 -11.34 -0.01 -0.74
CA GLU A 39 -11.15 1.15 -1.60
C GLU A 39 -9.88 1.92 -1.21
N CYS A 40 -9.64 2.13 0.07
CA CYS A 40 -8.43 2.76 0.59
C CYS A 40 -7.16 1.98 0.21
N LEU A 41 -7.16 0.68 0.39
CA LEU A 41 -6.01 -0.17 0.05
C LEU A 41 -5.78 -0.28 -1.44
N THR A 42 -6.84 -0.32 -2.25
CA THR A 42 -6.72 -0.30 -3.72
C THR A 42 -6.08 1.00 -4.19
N ALA A 43 -6.49 2.14 -3.66
CA ALA A 43 -5.89 3.43 -3.99
C ALA A 43 -4.42 3.50 -3.54
N THR A 44 -4.10 3.00 -2.36
CA THR A 44 -2.73 2.94 -1.84
C THR A 44 -1.85 2.04 -2.70
N HIS A 45 -2.32 0.84 -3.04
CA HIS A 45 -1.63 -0.08 -3.95
C HIS A 45 -1.31 0.59 -5.29
N LYS A 46 -2.29 1.23 -5.89
CA LYS A 46 -2.11 1.95 -7.16
C LYS A 46 -1.04 3.02 -7.06
N ASN A 47 -1.09 3.88 -6.05
CA ASN A 47 -0.13 4.96 -5.86
C ASN A 47 1.32 4.43 -5.73
N VAL A 48 1.53 3.46 -4.85
CA VAL A 48 2.86 2.89 -4.63
C VAL A 48 3.34 2.12 -5.85
N THR A 49 2.49 1.31 -6.46
CA THR A 49 2.83 0.49 -7.64
C THR A 49 3.23 1.36 -8.83
N GLU A 50 2.54 2.46 -9.08
CA GLU A 50 2.91 3.40 -10.14
C GLU A 50 4.28 4.03 -9.90
N LYS A 51 4.60 4.40 -8.66
CA LYS A 51 5.90 4.96 -8.30
C LYS A 51 7.04 3.96 -8.51
N ILE A 52 6.91 2.76 -7.94
CA ILE A 52 7.96 1.74 -8.05
C ILE A 52 8.10 1.17 -9.46
N SER A 53 7.03 1.15 -10.24
CA SER A 53 7.09 0.80 -11.66
C SER A 53 7.98 1.77 -12.45
N LYS A 54 7.84 3.07 -12.20
CA LYS A 54 8.69 4.10 -12.81
C LYS A 54 10.14 4.01 -12.33
N ASP A 55 10.32 3.67 -11.06
CA ASP A 55 11.66 3.51 -10.50
C ASP A 55 12.39 2.32 -11.09
N ILE A 56 11.70 1.18 -11.26
CA ILE A 56 12.31 -0.01 -11.85
C ILE A 56 12.66 0.20 -13.33
N ASP A 57 11.94 1.04 -14.06
CA ASP A 57 12.23 1.34 -15.46
C ASP A 57 13.63 1.93 -15.65
N ARG A 58 14.15 2.64 -14.66
CA ARG A 58 15.52 3.20 -14.69
C ARG A 58 16.61 2.12 -14.56
N HIS A 59 16.26 0.95 -14.08
CA HIS A 59 17.16 -0.17 -13.82
C HIS A 59 16.88 -1.39 -14.69
N THR A 60 16.03 -1.25 -15.70
CA THR A 60 15.60 -2.38 -16.53
C THR A 60 16.73 -2.81 -17.49
N VAL A 61 17.16 -4.06 -17.35
CA VAL A 61 18.08 -4.73 -18.28
C VAL A 61 17.34 -5.79 -19.08
N THR A 62 16.69 -6.74 -18.41
CA THR A 62 15.94 -7.85 -19.03
C THR A 62 14.43 -7.65 -19.00
N GLY A 63 13.94 -6.81 -18.11
CA GLY A 63 12.50 -6.60 -17.87
C GLY A 63 11.85 -7.65 -16.96
N GLU A 64 12.57 -8.66 -16.51
CA GLU A 64 12.02 -9.72 -15.63
C GLU A 64 11.50 -9.16 -14.30
N THR A 65 12.28 -8.28 -13.67
CA THR A 65 11.86 -7.64 -12.42
C THR A 65 10.58 -6.82 -12.60
N LYS A 66 10.45 -6.12 -13.73
CA LYS A 66 9.23 -5.38 -14.03
C LYS A 66 8.02 -6.28 -14.23
N LYS A 67 8.22 -7.46 -14.82
CA LYS A 67 7.14 -8.46 -15.00
C LYS A 67 6.68 -9.06 -13.68
N SER A 68 7.57 -9.15 -12.68
CA SER A 68 7.27 -9.68 -11.35
C SER A 68 6.52 -8.70 -10.45
N LEU A 69 6.25 -7.47 -10.91
CA LEU A 69 5.51 -6.46 -10.16
C LEU A 69 4.06 -6.90 -9.91
N TYR A 70 3.63 -6.85 -8.66
CA TYR A 70 2.22 -7.05 -8.29
C TYR A 70 1.36 -5.90 -8.83
N ARG A 71 0.71 -6.13 -9.97
CA ARG A 71 -0.09 -5.10 -10.67
C ARG A 71 -1.50 -4.98 -10.13
N GLU A 72 -2.07 -6.10 -9.69
CA GLU A 72 -3.42 -6.16 -9.15
C GLU A 72 -3.39 -6.18 -7.63
N PRO A 73 -4.24 -5.39 -6.96
CA PRO A 73 -4.32 -5.40 -5.52
C PRO A 73 -5.00 -6.67 -5.03
N VAL A 74 -4.26 -7.50 -4.32
CA VAL A 74 -4.82 -8.64 -3.59
C VAL A 74 -4.97 -8.23 -2.14
N ILE A 75 -6.20 -7.98 -1.73
CA ILE A 75 -6.54 -7.52 -0.39
C ILE A 75 -6.90 -8.72 0.47
N THR A 76 -6.19 -8.87 1.58
CA THR A 76 -6.41 -9.94 2.55
C THR A 76 -7.01 -9.36 3.82
N LYS A 77 -8.08 -9.97 4.31
CA LYS A 77 -8.66 -9.64 5.61
C LYS A 77 -8.07 -10.58 6.67
N GLU A 78 -7.47 -9.99 7.71
CA GLU A 78 -6.91 -10.71 8.84
C GLU A 78 -7.73 -10.39 10.10
N GLY A 79 -8.54 -11.35 10.57
CA GLY A 79 -9.45 -11.11 11.68
C GLY A 79 -10.66 -10.25 11.31
N HIS A 80 -11.18 -9.49 12.28
CA HIS A 80 -12.38 -8.67 12.08
C HIS A 80 -12.08 -7.29 11.49
N ASP A 81 -10.97 -6.66 11.92
CA ASP A 81 -10.73 -5.24 11.73
C ASP A 81 -9.44 -4.93 10.98
N PHE A 82 -8.77 -5.95 10.45
CA PHE A 82 -7.46 -5.79 9.86
C PHE A 82 -7.44 -6.21 8.39
N TYR A 83 -6.98 -5.31 7.53
CA TYR A 83 -6.85 -5.54 6.09
C TYR A 83 -5.43 -5.23 5.66
N SER A 84 -4.94 -5.99 4.68
CA SER A 84 -3.63 -5.76 4.09
C SER A 84 -3.65 -5.92 2.58
N VAL A 85 -2.72 -5.25 1.92
CA VAL A 85 -2.44 -5.41 0.49
C VAL A 85 -0.93 -5.55 0.29
N ASN A 86 -0.52 -6.43 -0.61
CA ASN A 86 0.88 -6.55 -1.00
C ASN A 86 1.21 -5.52 -2.08
N VAL A 87 2.35 -4.84 -1.91
CA VAL A 87 2.95 -3.98 -2.93
C VAL A 87 4.39 -4.45 -3.20
N GLY A 88 4.86 -4.29 -4.42
CA GLY A 88 6.22 -4.64 -4.78
C GLY A 88 6.32 -5.75 -5.81
N PHE A 89 7.33 -6.58 -5.66
CA PHE A 89 7.75 -7.57 -6.66
C PHE A 89 7.73 -8.98 -6.08
N ASP A 90 7.33 -9.94 -6.92
CA ASP A 90 7.45 -11.35 -6.58
C ASP A 90 8.90 -11.79 -6.71
N ILE A 91 9.53 -12.09 -5.58
CA ILE A 91 10.94 -12.46 -5.52
C ILE A 91 11.19 -13.80 -6.24
N ALA A 92 10.27 -14.74 -6.14
CA ALA A 92 10.38 -16.04 -6.78
C ALA A 92 10.25 -15.97 -8.31
N GLU A 93 9.50 -14.98 -8.80
CA GLU A 93 9.18 -14.82 -10.23
C GLU A 93 10.01 -13.70 -10.90
N GLY A 94 11.24 -13.48 -10.45
CA GLY A 94 12.18 -12.54 -11.07
C GLY A 94 12.34 -11.21 -10.34
N GLY A 95 11.71 -11.04 -9.18
CA GLY A 95 11.76 -9.81 -8.40
C GLY A 95 13.02 -9.63 -7.53
N LEU A 96 13.97 -10.56 -7.56
CA LEU A 96 15.15 -10.53 -6.67
C LEU A 96 15.95 -9.25 -6.79
N ALA A 97 16.08 -8.67 -7.99
CA ALA A 97 16.80 -7.43 -8.22
C ALA A 97 16.23 -6.25 -7.40
N SER A 98 14.95 -6.27 -7.06
CA SER A 98 14.33 -5.24 -6.22
C SER A 98 14.95 -5.17 -4.81
N ILE A 99 15.38 -6.31 -4.27
CA ILE A 99 16.08 -6.37 -2.98
C ILE A 99 17.43 -5.64 -3.06
N PHE A 100 18.16 -5.82 -4.16
CA PHE A 100 19.44 -5.13 -4.36
C PHE A 100 19.24 -3.62 -4.53
N LEU A 101 18.17 -3.19 -5.18
CA LEU A 101 17.84 -1.76 -5.27
C LEU A 101 17.49 -1.18 -3.89
N MET A 102 16.80 -1.95 -3.07
CA MET A 102 16.39 -1.52 -1.73
C MET A 102 17.56 -1.37 -0.76
N TYR A 103 18.46 -2.36 -0.73
CA TYR A 103 19.49 -2.48 0.30
C TYR A 103 20.91 -2.28 -0.24
N GLY A 104 21.09 -2.28 -1.55
CA GLY A 104 22.40 -2.25 -2.18
C GLY A 104 23.12 -3.59 -2.13
N THR A 105 24.31 -3.59 -2.73
CA THR A 105 25.26 -4.70 -2.69
C THR A 105 26.66 -4.14 -2.37
N PRO A 106 27.68 -4.99 -2.11
CA PRO A 106 29.07 -4.49 -1.95
C PRO A 106 29.58 -3.66 -3.12
N ARG A 107 28.97 -3.81 -4.31
CA ARG A 107 29.35 -3.10 -5.54
C ARG A 107 28.36 -2.04 -6.00
N MET A 108 27.18 -1.95 -5.37
CA MET A 108 26.12 -1.04 -5.78
C MET A 108 25.47 -0.39 -4.56
N LYS A 109 25.35 0.94 -4.59
CA LYS A 109 24.63 1.66 -3.54
C LYS A 109 23.13 1.45 -3.67
N PRO A 110 22.36 1.47 -2.54
CA PRO A 110 20.90 1.42 -2.58
C PRO A 110 20.33 2.56 -3.43
N ASP A 111 19.24 2.28 -4.14
CA ASP A 111 18.45 3.35 -4.78
C ASP A 111 17.57 4.02 -3.70
N ARG A 112 17.98 5.22 -3.30
CA ARG A 112 17.27 5.99 -2.25
C ARG A 112 15.86 6.38 -2.69
N LYS A 113 15.67 6.66 -3.98
CA LYS A 113 14.35 7.03 -4.48
C LYS A 113 13.40 5.85 -4.45
N PHE A 114 13.82 4.68 -4.91
CA PHE A 114 13.06 3.44 -4.84
C PHE A 114 12.64 3.13 -3.40
N ARG A 115 13.57 3.21 -2.46
CA ARG A 115 13.29 3.01 -1.03
C ARG A 115 12.32 4.05 -0.48
N SER A 116 12.50 5.32 -0.85
CA SER A 116 11.63 6.42 -0.42
C SER A 116 10.22 6.29 -0.98
N ASP A 117 10.07 5.83 -2.22
CA ASP A 117 8.76 5.62 -2.85
C ASP A 117 7.98 4.45 -2.21
N LEU A 118 8.69 3.48 -1.60
CA LEU A 118 8.08 2.40 -0.82
C LEU A 118 7.80 2.80 0.63
N TYR A 119 8.79 3.36 1.34
CA TYR A 119 8.77 3.51 2.79
C TYR A 119 8.92 4.96 3.27
N GLY A 120 9.12 5.91 2.36
CA GLY A 120 9.37 7.30 2.72
C GLY A 120 8.15 8.00 3.33
N SER A 121 8.42 9.03 4.13
CA SER A 121 7.39 9.83 4.79
C SER A 121 6.44 10.51 3.81
N LYS A 122 6.94 10.95 2.65
CA LYS A 122 6.11 11.54 1.60
C LYS A 122 5.06 10.55 1.07
N THR A 123 5.48 9.32 0.76
CA THR A 123 4.56 8.27 0.29
C THR A 123 3.53 7.92 1.36
N LYS A 124 3.96 7.81 2.62
CA LYS A 124 3.04 7.59 3.76
C LYS A 124 2.00 8.70 3.87
N GLN A 125 2.43 9.95 3.75
CA GLN A 125 1.53 11.09 3.81
C GLN A 125 0.54 11.11 2.64
N GLU A 126 1.00 10.87 1.42
CA GLU A 126 0.15 10.78 0.23
C GLU A 126 -0.92 9.68 0.38
N ASN A 127 -0.51 8.51 0.86
CA ASN A 127 -1.43 7.39 1.11
C ASN A 127 -2.45 7.75 2.19
N PHE A 128 -2.02 8.37 3.28
CA PHE A 128 -2.90 8.83 4.33
C PHE A 128 -3.92 9.87 3.82
N GLU A 129 -3.48 10.85 3.05
CA GLU A 129 -4.36 11.86 2.47
C GLU A 129 -5.40 11.26 1.51
N MET A 130 -5.01 10.31 0.66
CA MET A 130 -5.93 9.59 -0.21
C MET A 130 -6.97 8.79 0.58
N GLN A 131 -6.53 8.07 1.60
CA GLN A 131 -7.40 7.29 2.47
C GLN A 131 -8.38 8.19 3.23
N ASN A 132 -7.89 9.33 3.72
CA ASN A 132 -8.73 10.31 4.39
C ASN A 132 -9.80 10.89 3.47
N LYS A 133 -9.46 11.21 2.22
CA LYS A 133 -10.44 11.68 1.22
C LYS A 133 -11.52 10.62 0.95
N ILE A 134 -11.14 9.37 0.81
CA ILE A 134 -12.09 8.27 0.61
C ILE A 134 -13.01 8.15 1.82
N PHE A 135 -12.44 8.17 3.02
CA PHE A 135 -13.22 8.12 4.26
C PHE A 135 -14.19 9.30 4.37
N GLN A 136 -13.73 10.53 4.11
CA GLN A 136 -14.57 11.73 4.18
C GLN A 136 -15.74 11.67 3.19
N LYS A 137 -15.53 11.10 2.01
CA LYS A 137 -16.60 10.87 1.04
C LYS A 137 -17.74 10.02 1.63
N TYR A 138 -17.40 8.94 2.35
CA TYR A 138 -18.40 8.09 3.01
C TYR A 138 -19.08 8.78 4.20
N VAL A 139 -18.30 9.55 4.97
CA VAL A 139 -18.86 10.35 6.09
C VAL A 139 -19.86 11.40 5.57
N GLN A 140 -19.54 12.08 4.47
CA GLN A 140 -20.46 13.07 3.87
C GLN A 140 -21.76 12.44 3.38
N GLN A 141 -21.72 11.22 2.86
CA GLN A 141 -22.92 10.49 2.43
C GLN A 141 -23.86 10.14 3.58
N LEU A 142 -23.38 10.11 4.82
CA LEU A 142 -24.22 9.89 6.00
C LEU A 142 -25.00 11.15 6.44
N GLY A 143 -24.55 12.34 6.02
CA GLY A 143 -25.18 13.61 6.35
C GLY A 143 -26.32 14.01 5.41
N ASP A 144 -26.49 13.28 4.32
CA ASP A 144 -27.52 13.47 3.31
C ASP A 144 -28.67 12.47 3.51
#